data_9e85a65cd657eb2cfa926a229a32bc74
#
_entry.id   9e85a65cd657eb2cfa926a229a32bc74
#
_cell.length_a   1.000
_cell.length_b   1.000
_cell.length_c   1.000
_cell.angle_alpha   90.00
_cell.angle_beta   90.00
_cell.angle_gamma   90.00
#
_symmetry.space_group_name_H-M   'P 1'
#
loop_
_entity.id
_entity.type
_entity.pdbx_description
1 polymer ?
#
loop_
_entity_poly.entity_id
_entity_poly.type
_entity_poly.pdbx_seq_one_letter_code
_entity_poly.pdbx_strand_id
1 'polypeptide(L)'
;MNELTASAGLIAFDMDSTLISIECIDEIAALAGCKQAVSQVTEAAMRGDIDFQQSLRERVALLAGVEQTRLQQLFQPIPFNPGVQQCIATLQQAGWRCVLLSGGFTWFAERLQQALQLDAVVANQLEIEAGRLTGKVVGRIVDAQVKAQQLKMLAQRWQIPISRTVAVGDGANDRDMLLAAGTGVAYCAKPALNQIADIIYDQRDLSALATRLIDAQAKA
;
A
#
# COMPACT_ATOMS: atom_id res chain seq x y z
N MET A 1 -8.59 25.73 -22.61
CA MET A 1 -9.41 24.54 -22.28
C MET A 1 -8.45 23.37 -22.37
N ASN A 2 -7.96 22.88 -21.20
CA ASN A 2 -7.18 21.64 -21.19
C ASN A 2 -8.14 20.50 -21.52
N GLU A 3 -7.97 19.88 -22.68
CA GLU A 3 -8.53 18.56 -22.93
C GLU A 3 -7.99 17.63 -21.82
N LEU A 4 -8.86 17.25 -20.92
CA LEU A 4 -8.63 16.13 -20.02
C LEU A 4 -8.48 14.90 -20.92
N THR A 5 -7.25 14.60 -21.34
CA THR A 5 -6.96 13.31 -21.97
C THR A 5 -7.48 12.22 -21.03
N ALA A 6 -8.41 11.40 -21.52
CA ALA A 6 -8.99 10.33 -20.73
C ALA A 6 -7.83 9.46 -20.20
N SER A 7 -7.82 9.22 -18.88
CA SER A 7 -6.78 8.40 -18.25
C SER A 7 -6.81 6.99 -18.85
N ALA A 8 -5.64 6.43 -19.15
CA ALA A 8 -5.52 5.09 -19.70
C ALA A 8 -6.03 4.03 -18.72
N GLY A 9 -5.82 4.22 -17.42
CA GLY A 9 -6.27 3.33 -16.36
C GLY A 9 -5.94 3.87 -14.97
N LEU A 10 -6.32 3.12 -13.93
CA LEU A 10 -5.97 3.35 -12.54
C LEU A 10 -5.24 2.14 -11.99
N ILE A 11 -4.08 2.35 -11.39
CA ILE A 11 -3.40 1.30 -10.63
C ILE A 11 -3.25 1.70 -9.17
N ALA A 12 -3.67 0.80 -8.28
CA ALA A 12 -3.53 0.94 -6.85
C ALA A 12 -2.48 -0.06 -6.33
N PHE A 13 -1.48 0.45 -5.63
CA PHE A 13 -0.45 -0.35 -4.98
C PHE A 13 -0.68 -0.38 -3.47
N ASP A 14 -0.38 -1.51 -2.84
CA ASP A 14 -0.05 -1.52 -1.42
C ASP A 14 1.34 -0.91 -1.19
N MET A 15 1.69 -0.64 0.05
CA MET A 15 2.94 0.01 0.46
C MET A 15 3.99 -0.99 0.92
N ASP A 16 3.75 -1.55 2.12
CA ASP A 16 4.70 -2.41 2.82
C ASP A 16 4.86 -3.72 2.04
N SER A 17 6.09 -4.21 1.90
CA SER A 17 6.44 -5.39 1.10
C SER A 17 6.06 -5.32 -0.40
N THR A 18 5.39 -4.26 -0.87
CA THR A 18 5.00 -4.03 -2.27
C THR A 18 5.81 -2.88 -2.91
N LEU A 19 5.58 -1.62 -2.58
CA LEU A 19 6.41 -0.50 -3.07
C LEU A 19 7.74 -0.36 -2.34
N ILE A 20 7.75 -0.73 -1.06
CA ILE A 20 8.94 -0.74 -0.22
C ILE A 20 9.24 -2.15 0.30
N SER A 21 10.51 -2.40 0.62
CA SER A 21 11.01 -3.71 1.04
C SER A 21 10.90 -3.99 2.54
N ILE A 22 10.23 -3.12 3.29
CA ILE A 22 10.08 -3.20 4.75
C ILE A 22 8.61 -3.24 5.17
N GLU A 23 8.37 -3.67 6.41
CA GLU A 23 7.13 -3.51 7.15
C GLU A 23 7.30 -2.33 8.11
N CYS A 24 6.67 -1.19 7.81
CA CYS A 24 6.88 0.05 8.56
C CYS A 24 6.62 -0.10 10.06
N ILE A 25 5.57 -0.83 10.44
CA ILE A 25 5.23 -1.02 11.85
C ILE A 25 6.30 -1.82 12.60
N ASP A 26 6.90 -2.83 11.95
CA ASP A 26 7.95 -3.66 12.54
C ASP A 26 9.25 -2.89 12.71
N GLU A 27 9.57 -2.01 11.75
CA GLU A 27 10.74 -1.14 11.85
C GLU A 27 10.58 -0.08 12.94
N ILE A 28 9.38 0.52 13.09
CA ILE A 28 9.10 1.41 14.22
C ILE A 28 9.19 0.65 15.54
N ALA A 29 8.70 -0.58 15.60
CA ALA A 29 8.79 -1.42 16.78
C ALA A 29 10.25 -1.77 17.15
N ALA A 30 11.11 -1.95 16.16
CA ALA A 30 12.56 -2.12 16.38
C ALA A 30 13.18 -0.85 16.98
N LEU A 31 12.83 0.34 16.48
CA LEU A 31 13.24 1.61 17.07
C LEU A 31 12.75 1.77 18.53
N ALA A 32 11.53 1.29 18.82
CA ALA A 32 10.93 1.33 20.16
C ALA A 32 11.49 0.26 21.11
N GLY A 33 12.22 -0.73 20.59
CA GLY A 33 12.68 -1.88 21.38
C GLY A 33 11.56 -2.87 21.73
N CYS A 34 10.42 -2.84 21.04
CA CYS A 34 9.25 -3.67 21.32
C CYS A 34 8.89 -4.65 20.18
N LYS A 35 9.82 -4.93 19.25
CA LYS A 35 9.57 -5.77 18.07
C LYS A 35 8.96 -7.13 18.42
N GLN A 36 9.42 -7.79 19.48
CA GLN A 36 8.89 -9.08 19.92
C GLN A 36 7.42 -8.98 20.34
N ALA A 37 7.04 -7.95 21.09
CA ALA A 37 5.66 -7.76 21.53
C ALA A 37 4.74 -7.48 20.32
N VAL A 38 5.19 -6.66 19.36
CA VAL A 38 4.46 -6.39 18.11
C VAL A 38 4.29 -7.68 17.29
N SER A 39 5.33 -8.52 17.17
CA SER A 39 5.25 -9.81 16.48
C SER A 39 4.22 -10.75 17.10
N GLN A 40 4.12 -10.82 18.42
CA GLN A 40 3.12 -11.66 19.11
C GLN A 40 1.68 -11.24 18.77
N VAL A 41 1.42 -9.93 18.70
CA VAL A 41 0.10 -9.42 18.28
C VAL A 41 -0.19 -9.75 16.81
N THR A 42 0.82 -9.63 15.95
CA THR A 42 0.71 -10.01 14.53
C THR A 42 0.39 -11.50 14.38
N GLU A 43 1.06 -12.36 15.15
CA GLU A 43 0.80 -13.80 15.14
C GLU A 43 -0.62 -14.15 15.61
N ALA A 44 -1.13 -13.45 16.64
CA ALA A 44 -2.52 -13.62 17.10
C ALA A 44 -3.53 -13.27 15.99
N ALA A 45 -3.29 -12.17 15.26
CA ALA A 45 -4.11 -11.80 14.10
C ALA A 45 -4.04 -12.84 12.97
N MET A 46 -2.84 -13.39 12.71
CA MET A 46 -2.66 -14.41 11.67
C MET A 46 -3.37 -15.74 12.01
N ARG A 47 -3.50 -16.06 13.29
CA ARG A 47 -4.30 -17.23 13.74
C ARG A 47 -5.80 -16.96 13.75
N GLY A 48 -6.24 -15.69 13.56
CA GLY A 48 -7.64 -15.28 13.62
C GLY A 48 -8.16 -15.05 15.06
N ASP A 49 -7.28 -14.97 16.05
CA ASP A 49 -7.66 -14.71 17.45
C ASP A 49 -8.19 -13.27 17.62
N ILE A 50 -7.69 -12.34 16.83
CA ILE A 50 -8.10 -10.93 16.80
C ILE A 50 -8.22 -10.45 15.35
N ASP A 51 -9.08 -9.45 15.10
CA ASP A 51 -9.23 -8.86 13.78
C ASP A 51 -8.10 -7.86 13.44
N PHE A 52 -8.07 -7.42 12.18
CA PHE A 52 -7.05 -6.48 11.70
C PHE A 52 -7.06 -5.17 12.48
N GLN A 53 -8.25 -4.61 12.76
CA GLN A 53 -8.37 -3.31 13.40
C GLN A 53 -7.91 -3.36 14.86
N GLN A 54 -8.28 -4.44 15.58
CA GLN A 54 -7.80 -4.69 16.94
C GLN A 54 -6.28 -4.87 16.94
N SER A 55 -5.77 -5.72 16.06
CA SER A 55 -4.32 -5.96 15.91
C SER A 55 -3.55 -4.67 15.62
N LEU A 56 -4.05 -3.82 14.72
CA LEU A 56 -3.41 -2.54 14.42
C LEU A 56 -3.35 -1.64 15.65
N ARG A 57 -4.48 -1.51 16.38
CA ARG A 57 -4.52 -0.67 17.60
C ARG A 57 -3.57 -1.17 18.68
N GLU A 58 -3.53 -2.48 18.93
CA GLU A 58 -2.65 -3.07 19.93
C GLU A 58 -1.17 -2.88 19.56
N ARG A 59 -0.79 -3.11 18.30
CA ARG A 59 0.57 -2.89 17.82
C ARG A 59 0.98 -1.43 17.89
N VAL A 60 0.09 -0.51 17.49
CA VAL A 60 0.38 0.94 17.54
C VAL A 60 0.49 1.42 19.00
N ALA A 61 -0.30 0.88 19.93
CA ALA A 61 -0.18 1.24 21.36
C ALA A 61 1.22 0.94 21.93
N LEU A 62 1.88 -0.13 21.45
CA LEU A 62 3.24 -0.49 21.84
C LEU A 62 4.30 0.52 21.34
N LEU A 63 3.96 1.36 20.34
CA LEU A 63 4.87 2.35 19.77
C LEU A 63 4.82 3.71 20.49
N ALA A 64 4.04 3.83 21.55
CA ALA A 64 3.92 5.08 22.30
C ALA A 64 5.29 5.60 22.78
N GLY A 65 5.50 6.92 22.67
CA GLY A 65 6.73 7.59 23.07
C GLY A 65 7.85 7.63 22.03
N VAL A 66 7.73 6.90 20.90
CA VAL A 66 8.71 7.00 19.82
C VAL A 66 8.72 8.41 19.23
N GLU A 67 9.91 9.00 19.13
CA GLU A 67 10.08 10.33 18.53
C GLU A 67 9.82 10.29 17.02
N GLN A 68 9.01 11.22 16.55
CA GLN A 68 8.70 11.33 15.11
C GLN A 68 9.95 11.50 14.24
N THR A 69 10.98 12.19 14.75
CA THR A 69 12.25 12.38 14.05
C THR A 69 12.98 11.08 13.77
N ARG A 70 12.80 10.05 14.61
CA ARG A 70 13.40 8.73 14.41
C ARG A 70 12.81 7.98 13.21
N LEU A 71 11.55 8.27 12.85
CA LEU A 71 10.94 7.67 11.66
C LEU A 71 11.67 8.05 10.37
N GLN A 72 12.34 9.20 10.33
CA GLN A 72 13.14 9.61 9.17
C GLN A 72 14.28 8.63 8.86
N GLN A 73 14.86 8.00 9.87
CA GLN A 73 15.97 7.06 9.71
C GLN A 73 15.54 5.81 8.91
N LEU A 74 14.26 5.47 8.94
CA LEU A 74 13.70 4.33 8.20
C LEU A 74 13.49 4.61 6.71
N PHE A 75 13.51 5.89 6.31
CA PHE A 75 13.20 6.36 4.96
C PHE A 75 14.31 7.23 4.34
N GLN A 76 15.52 7.12 4.83
CA GLN A 76 16.69 7.82 4.28
C GLN A 76 17.87 6.85 4.12
N PRO A 77 18.03 6.26 2.92
CA PRO A 77 17.19 6.38 1.71
C PRO A 77 15.85 5.65 1.84
N ILE A 78 14.86 6.02 1.00
CA ILE A 78 13.59 5.27 0.92
C ILE A 78 13.90 3.84 0.45
N PRO A 79 13.45 2.81 1.19
CA PRO A 79 13.78 1.41 0.89
C PRO A 79 12.86 0.85 -0.20
N PHE A 80 12.91 1.40 -1.42
CA PHE A 80 12.12 0.92 -2.54
C PHE A 80 12.42 -0.54 -2.89
N ASN A 81 11.39 -1.28 -3.27
CA ASN A 81 11.59 -2.53 -3.99
C ASN A 81 12.19 -2.25 -5.37
N PRO A 82 12.97 -3.21 -5.94
CA PRO A 82 13.59 -3.02 -7.25
C PRO A 82 12.55 -2.68 -8.33
N GLY A 83 12.90 -1.73 -9.21
CA GLY A 83 12.08 -1.36 -10.35
C GLY A 83 10.86 -0.49 -10.08
N VAL A 84 10.51 -0.18 -8.82
CA VAL A 84 9.32 0.61 -8.45
C VAL A 84 9.28 1.95 -9.15
N GLN A 85 10.36 2.73 -9.08
CA GLN A 85 10.42 4.06 -9.68
C GLN A 85 10.22 4.01 -11.21
N GLN A 86 10.85 3.03 -11.85
CA GLN A 86 10.72 2.81 -13.30
C GLN A 86 9.30 2.36 -13.66
N CYS A 87 8.72 1.43 -12.92
CA CYS A 87 7.36 0.93 -13.13
C CYS A 87 6.34 2.08 -13.09
N ILE A 88 6.37 2.89 -12.03
CA ILE A 88 5.44 4.00 -11.85
C ILE A 88 5.64 5.08 -12.93
N ALA A 89 6.89 5.45 -13.23
CA ALA A 89 7.17 6.42 -14.29
C ALA A 89 6.66 5.95 -15.66
N THR A 90 6.83 4.66 -15.98
CA THR A 90 6.32 4.08 -17.24
C THR A 90 4.80 4.11 -17.31
N LEU A 91 4.10 3.77 -16.23
CA LEU A 91 2.64 3.85 -16.14
C LEU A 91 2.14 5.29 -16.28
N GLN A 92 2.75 6.23 -15.58
CA GLN A 92 2.40 7.66 -15.66
C GLN A 92 2.61 8.22 -17.07
N GLN A 93 3.71 7.87 -17.74
CA GLN A 93 3.96 8.25 -19.13
C GLN A 93 2.91 7.68 -20.10
N ALA A 94 2.37 6.50 -19.78
CA ALA A 94 1.28 5.90 -20.53
C ALA A 94 -0.12 6.45 -20.13
N GLY A 95 -0.19 7.50 -19.29
CA GLY A 95 -1.43 8.16 -18.89
C GLY A 95 -2.21 7.47 -17.77
N TRP A 96 -1.59 6.53 -17.05
CA TRP A 96 -2.24 5.87 -15.90
C TRP A 96 -2.23 6.77 -14.67
N ARG A 97 -3.31 6.66 -13.87
CA ARG A 97 -3.33 7.17 -12.50
C ARG A 97 -2.70 6.14 -11.58
N CYS A 98 -1.69 6.56 -10.81
CA CYS A 98 -0.99 5.71 -9.86
C CYS A 98 -1.32 6.14 -8.42
N VAL A 99 -1.87 5.23 -7.60
CA VAL A 99 -2.26 5.52 -6.23
C VAL A 99 -1.71 4.49 -5.25
N LEU A 100 -1.62 4.88 -3.99
CA LEU A 100 -1.22 4.01 -2.89
C LEU A 100 -2.38 3.86 -1.91
N LEU A 101 -2.78 2.61 -1.64
CA LEU A 101 -3.82 2.25 -0.68
C LEU A 101 -3.24 1.26 0.34
N SER A 102 -2.95 1.72 1.56
CA SER A 102 -2.16 0.94 2.52
C SER A 102 -2.80 0.83 3.90
N GLY A 103 -2.65 -0.32 4.52
CA GLY A 103 -2.88 -0.52 5.94
C GLY A 103 -1.77 0.05 6.84
N GLY A 104 -0.67 0.53 6.25
CA GLY A 104 0.42 1.24 6.92
C GLY A 104 0.08 2.69 7.26
N PHE A 105 1.07 3.59 7.31
CA PHE A 105 0.91 4.91 7.91
C PHE A 105 1.14 6.06 6.93
N THR A 106 0.33 7.12 7.07
CA THR A 106 0.38 8.34 6.24
C THR A 106 1.75 8.99 6.26
N TRP A 107 2.46 8.94 7.39
CA TRP A 107 3.81 9.50 7.51
C TRP A 107 4.78 8.97 6.44
N PHE A 108 4.69 7.69 6.11
CA PHE A 108 5.49 7.04 5.05
C PHE A 108 4.85 7.20 3.68
N ALA A 109 3.52 6.99 3.59
CA ALA A 109 2.77 7.06 2.35
C ALA A 109 2.89 8.43 1.65
N GLU A 110 2.85 9.55 2.39
CA GLU A 110 3.01 10.90 1.85
C GLU A 110 4.41 11.15 1.28
N ARG A 111 5.44 10.55 1.87
CA ARG A 111 6.81 10.61 1.35
C ARG A 111 6.97 9.81 0.05
N LEU A 112 6.32 8.66 -0.03
CA LEU A 112 6.24 7.90 -1.28
C LEU A 112 5.45 8.66 -2.34
N GLN A 113 4.35 9.31 -1.95
CA GLN A 113 3.59 10.16 -2.87
C GLN A 113 4.46 11.25 -3.50
N GLN A 114 5.25 11.94 -2.69
CA GLN A 114 6.16 12.98 -3.18
C GLN A 114 7.27 12.41 -4.07
N ALA A 115 7.91 11.31 -3.63
CA ALA A 115 9.03 10.72 -4.35
C ALA A 115 8.63 10.07 -5.68
N LEU A 116 7.43 9.51 -5.77
CA LEU A 116 6.89 8.80 -6.93
C LEU A 116 5.82 9.62 -7.70
N GLN A 117 5.48 10.82 -7.22
CA GLN A 117 4.44 11.68 -7.79
C GLN A 117 3.09 10.96 -7.95
N LEU A 118 2.69 10.20 -6.92
CA LEU A 118 1.43 9.46 -6.94
C LEU A 118 0.23 10.42 -6.92
N ASP A 119 -0.82 10.08 -7.66
CA ASP A 119 -2.04 10.88 -7.79
C ASP A 119 -2.84 10.97 -6.48
N ALA A 120 -2.81 9.92 -5.66
CA ALA A 120 -3.44 9.87 -4.33
C ALA A 120 -2.78 8.85 -3.41
N VAL A 121 -2.91 9.09 -2.10
CA VAL A 121 -2.55 8.11 -1.06
C VAL A 121 -3.65 8.01 -0.02
N VAL A 122 -3.89 6.79 0.47
CA VAL A 122 -4.78 6.50 1.59
C VAL A 122 -4.07 5.53 2.53
N ALA A 123 -3.91 5.93 3.79
CA ALA A 123 -3.25 5.13 4.82
C ALA A 123 -3.75 5.53 6.21
N ASN A 124 -3.36 4.78 7.25
CA ASN A 124 -3.71 5.09 8.62
C ASN A 124 -2.89 6.27 9.17
N GLN A 125 -3.50 7.11 9.95
CA GLN A 125 -2.82 8.24 10.57
C GLN A 125 -2.42 7.90 12.01
N LEU A 126 -1.11 7.97 12.30
CA LEU A 126 -0.61 7.91 13.67
C LEU A 126 -0.88 9.24 14.38
N GLU A 127 -1.37 9.17 15.63
CA GLU A 127 -1.49 10.36 16.48
C GLU A 127 -0.11 10.74 16.99
N ILE A 128 0.23 12.03 16.83
CA ILE A 128 1.52 12.59 17.26
C ILE A 128 1.22 13.80 18.14
N GLU A 129 1.74 13.80 19.35
CA GLU A 129 1.69 14.92 20.28
C GLU A 129 3.10 15.26 20.77
N ALA A 130 3.42 16.54 20.81
CA ALA A 130 4.74 17.03 21.21
C ALA A 130 5.92 16.32 20.53
N GLY A 131 5.76 15.95 19.23
CA GLY A 131 6.79 15.28 18.44
C GLY A 131 6.98 13.79 18.76
N ARG A 132 6.06 13.16 19.49
CA ARG A 132 6.08 11.74 19.85
C ARG A 132 4.80 11.04 19.46
N LEU A 133 4.91 9.76 19.10
CA LEU A 133 3.75 8.88 18.90
C LEU A 133 3.01 8.72 20.23
N THR A 134 1.69 8.90 20.22
CA THR A 134 0.85 8.67 21.40
C THR A 134 0.49 7.20 21.62
N GLY A 135 0.71 6.37 20.60
CA GLY A 135 0.26 4.98 20.56
C GLY A 135 -1.18 4.82 20.03
N LYS A 136 -1.72 5.84 19.36
CA LYS A 136 -3.08 5.79 18.81
C LYS A 136 -3.11 6.00 17.30
N VAL A 137 -4.14 5.45 16.66
CA VAL A 137 -4.50 5.71 15.26
C VAL A 137 -5.67 6.68 15.23
N VAL A 138 -5.58 7.71 14.38
CA VAL A 138 -6.62 8.73 14.21
C VAL A 138 -7.57 8.34 13.08
N GLY A 139 -8.87 8.53 13.30
CA GLY A 139 -9.89 8.34 12.29
C GLY A 139 -10.25 6.89 11.99
N ARG A 140 -10.81 6.67 10.79
CA ARG A 140 -11.21 5.33 10.34
C ARG A 140 -9.98 4.53 9.90
N ILE A 141 -9.87 3.31 10.40
CA ILE A 141 -8.79 2.40 10.01
C ILE A 141 -8.96 1.95 8.55
N VAL A 142 -7.86 2.00 7.81
CA VAL A 142 -7.74 1.51 6.44
C VAL A 142 -7.43 0.01 6.50
N ASP A 143 -8.47 -0.79 6.41
CA ASP A 143 -8.42 -2.25 6.30
C ASP A 143 -8.66 -2.71 4.86
N ALA A 144 -8.77 -4.03 4.62
CA ALA A 144 -9.00 -4.60 3.30
C ALA A 144 -10.25 -4.04 2.61
N GLN A 145 -11.36 -3.89 3.36
CA GLN A 145 -12.61 -3.35 2.83
C GLN A 145 -12.48 -1.88 2.45
N VAL A 146 -11.79 -1.09 3.27
CA VAL A 146 -11.54 0.33 3.00
C VAL A 146 -10.66 0.49 1.77
N LYS A 147 -9.60 -0.32 1.60
CA LYS A 147 -8.79 -0.32 0.37
C LYS A 147 -9.66 -0.54 -0.87
N ALA A 148 -10.52 -1.57 -0.86
CA ALA A 148 -11.43 -1.87 -1.96
C ALA A 148 -12.43 -0.73 -2.24
N GLN A 149 -12.98 -0.11 -1.19
CA GLN A 149 -13.87 1.05 -1.32
C GLN A 149 -13.15 2.25 -1.92
N GLN A 150 -11.92 2.54 -1.48
CA GLN A 150 -11.11 3.65 -1.98
C GLN A 150 -10.74 3.48 -3.44
N LEU A 151 -10.38 2.27 -3.87
CA LEU A 151 -10.14 1.96 -5.29
C LEU A 151 -11.37 2.35 -6.14
N LYS A 152 -12.56 1.87 -5.75
CA LYS A 152 -13.81 2.17 -6.47
C LYS A 152 -14.14 3.66 -6.49
N MET A 153 -13.97 4.35 -5.35
CA MET A 153 -14.21 5.79 -5.24
C MET A 153 -13.27 6.60 -6.13
N LEU A 154 -11.98 6.25 -6.18
CA LEU A 154 -10.99 6.92 -7.03
C LEU A 154 -11.27 6.65 -8.51
N ALA A 155 -11.61 5.41 -8.89
CA ALA A 155 -12.02 5.07 -10.24
C ALA A 155 -13.24 5.89 -10.68
N GLN A 156 -14.27 5.99 -9.84
CA GLN A 156 -15.46 6.80 -10.09
C GLN A 156 -15.11 8.30 -10.21
N ARG A 157 -14.30 8.82 -9.29
CA ARG A 157 -13.87 10.24 -9.28
C ARG A 157 -13.18 10.64 -10.59
N TRP A 158 -12.36 9.75 -11.15
CA TRP A 158 -11.63 10.00 -12.40
C TRP A 158 -12.32 9.43 -13.64
N GLN A 159 -13.56 8.93 -13.49
CA GLN A 159 -14.36 8.37 -14.58
C GLN A 159 -13.65 7.22 -15.30
N ILE A 160 -12.86 6.42 -14.56
CA ILE A 160 -12.17 5.23 -15.06
C ILE A 160 -13.06 4.01 -14.82
N PRO A 161 -13.41 3.22 -15.85
CA PRO A 161 -14.16 1.99 -15.69
C PRO A 161 -13.39 0.99 -14.80
N ILE A 162 -14.10 0.22 -13.98
CA ILE A 162 -13.47 -0.80 -13.12
C ILE A 162 -12.65 -1.80 -13.95
N SER A 163 -13.09 -2.16 -15.16
CA SER A 163 -12.32 -3.01 -16.07
C SER A 163 -10.94 -2.46 -16.45
N ARG A 164 -10.71 -1.15 -16.25
CA ARG A 164 -9.42 -0.50 -16.46
C ARG A 164 -8.70 -0.15 -15.15
N THR A 165 -9.05 -0.85 -14.07
CA THR A 165 -8.34 -0.71 -12.79
C THR A 165 -7.47 -1.92 -12.53
N VAL A 166 -6.31 -1.68 -11.89
CA VAL A 166 -5.38 -2.73 -11.45
C VAL A 166 -5.14 -2.53 -9.96
N ALA A 167 -5.06 -3.61 -9.20
CA ALA A 167 -4.62 -3.61 -7.81
C ALA A 167 -3.42 -4.52 -7.65
N VAL A 168 -2.38 -4.05 -6.94
CA VAL A 168 -1.13 -4.78 -6.70
C VAL A 168 -0.90 -4.87 -5.20
N GLY A 169 -0.68 -6.06 -4.68
CA GLY A 169 -0.40 -6.29 -3.26
C GLY A 169 0.21 -7.66 -3.00
N ASP A 170 0.69 -7.89 -1.77
CA ASP A 170 1.39 -9.11 -1.36
C ASP A 170 0.68 -9.91 -0.27
N GLY A 171 -0.24 -9.28 0.48
CA GLY A 171 -0.81 -9.81 1.71
C GLY A 171 -2.32 -10.05 1.70
N ALA A 172 -2.82 -10.70 2.74
CA ALA A 172 -4.24 -10.96 2.93
C ALA A 172 -5.08 -9.67 3.07
N ASN A 173 -4.46 -8.59 3.54
CA ASN A 173 -5.05 -7.24 3.63
C ASN A 173 -5.31 -6.58 2.27
N ASP A 174 -4.80 -7.17 1.16
CA ASP A 174 -5.02 -6.69 -0.20
C ASP A 174 -6.12 -7.46 -0.94
N ARG A 175 -6.58 -8.56 -0.35
CA ARG A 175 -7.53 -9.47 -0.97
C ARG A 175 -8.74 -8.75 -1.57
N ASP A 176 -9.41 -7.95 -0.77
CA ASP A 176 -10.65 -7.29 -1.20
C ASP A 176 -10.37 -6.21 -2.26
N MET A 177 -9.20 -5.57 -2.20
CA MET A 177 -8.76 -4.61 -3.20
C MET A 177 -8.47 -5.30 -4.54
N LEU A 178 -7.76 -6.43 -4.54
CA LEU A 178 -7.50 -7.22 -5.75
C LEU A 178 -8.81 -7.68 -6.40
N LEU A 179 -9.74 -8.24 -5.62
CA LEU A 179 -11.05 -8.70 -6.10
C LEU A 179 -11.95 -7.57 -6.60
N ALA A 180 -11.74 -6.34 -6.12
CA ALA A 180 -12.53 -5.18 -6.52
C ALA A 180 -12.02 -4.51 -7.80
N ALA A 181 -10.79 -4.78 -8.19
CA ALA A 181 -10.16 -4.25 -9.40
C ALA A 181 -10.60 -5.04 -10.65
N GLY A 182 -10.38 -4.44 -11.82
CA GLY A 182 -10.52 -5.14 -13.10
C GLY A 182 -9.44 -6.19 -13.33
N THR A 183 -8.27 -6.00 -12.69
CA THR A 183 -7.15 -6.96 -12.68
C THR A 183 -6.46 -6.91 -11.33
N GLY A 184 -6.44 -8.04 -10.62
CA GLY A 184 -5.70 -8.23 -9.38
C GLY A 184 -4.32 -8.84 -9.64
N VAL A 185 -3.27 -8.23 -9.13
CA VAL A 185 -1.88 -8.68 -9.23
C VAL A 185 -1.35 -9.07 -7.86
N ALA A 186 -1.02 -10.33 -7.67
CA ALA A 186 -0.31 -10.83 -6.49
C ALA A 186 1.21 -10.67 -6.71
N TYR A 187 1.82 -9.73 -6.00
CA TYR A 187 3.26 -9.42 -6.12
C TYR A 187 4.07 -10.12 -5.04
N CYS A 188 4.91 -11.08 -5.40
CA CYS A 188 5.70 -11.89 -4.47
C CYS A 188 4.87 -12.36 -3.25
N ALA A 189 3.61 -12.70 -3.50
CA ALA A 189 2.57 -12.76 -2.49
C ALA A 189 2.54 -14.09 -1.74
N LYS A 190 1.87 -14.06 -0.59
CA LYS A 190 1.56 -15.28 0.17
C LYS A 190 0.58 -16.16 -0.62
N PRO A 191 0.64 -17.50 -0.46
CA PRO A 191 -0.13 -18.46 -1.27
C PRO A 191 -1.65 -18.18 -1.32
N ALA A 192 -2.22 -17.66 -0.24
CA ALA A 192 -3.65 -17.35 -0.17
C ALA A 192 -4.06 -16.23 -1.15
N LEU A 193 -3.18 -15.25 -1.41
CA LEU A 193 -3.47 -14.18 -2.36
C LEU A 193 -3.27 -14.65 -3.80
N ASN A 194 -2.30 -15.53 -4.06
CA ASN A 194 -2.07 -16.11 -5.38
C ASN A 194 -3.30 -16.88 -5.90
N GLN A 195 -4.11 -17.46 -5.00
CA GLN A 195 -5.30 -18.23 -5.40
C GLN A 195 -6.43 -17.37 -6.00
N ILE A 196 -6.43 -16.07 -5.73
CA ILE A 196 -7.52 -15.18 -6.16
C ILE A 196 -7.08 -14.09 -7.14
N ALA A 197 -5.78 -13.98 -7.38
CA ALA A 197 -5.23 -12.98 -8.28
C ALA A 197 -5.35 -13.42 -9.75
N ASP A 198 -5.59 -12.46 -10.65
CA ASP A 198 -5.59 -12.69 -12.09
C ASP A 198 -4.16 -12.86 -12.63
N ILE A 199 -3.20 -12.20 -12.00
CA ILE A 199 -1.78 -12.26 -12.35
C ILE A 199 -0.97 -12.56 -11.10
N ILE A 200 -0.16 -13.63 -11.17
CA ILE A 200 0.90 -13.89 -10.19
C ILE A 200 2.20 -13.30 -10.73
N TYR A 201 2.81 -12.40 -9.96
CA TYR A 201 4.05 -11.74 -10.31
C TYR A 201 5.12 -11.99 -9.24
N ASP A 202 5.91 -13.05 -9.43
CA ASP A 202 6.92 -13.53 -8.46
C ASP A 202 8.31 -12.95 -8.68
N GLN A 203 8.44 -11.96 -9.57
CA GLN A 203 9.68 -11.24 -9.79
C GLN A 203 9.77 -10.06 -8.84
N ARG A 204 10.84 -9.95 -8.06
CA ARG A 204 11.05 -8.82 -7.15
C ARG A 204 11.19 -7.48 -7.86
N ASP A 205 11.70 -7.47 -9.08
CA ASP A 205 11.86 -6.27 -9.89
C ASP A 205 10.54 -5.93 -10.60
N LEU A 206 9.93 -4.82 -10.22
CA LEU A 206 8.66 -4.34 -10.77
C LEU A 206 8.77 -3.67 -12.14
N SER A 207 9.98 -3.42 -12.66
CA SER A 207 10.17 -2.65 -13.89
C SER A 207 9.39 -3.21 -15.10
N ALA A 208 9.31 -4.54 -15.22
CA ALA A 208 8.59 -5.20 -16.32
C ALA A 208 7.07 -5.24 -16.14
N LEU A 209 6.54 -5.01 -14.93
CA LEU A 209 5.10 -5.09 -14.67
C LEU A 209 4.33 -4.02 -15.46
N ALA A 210 4.84 -2.79 -15.53
CA ALA A 210 4.20 -1.71 -16.26
C ALA A 210 3.97 -2.05 -17.73
N THR A 211 5.00 -2.50 -18.43
CA THR A 211 4.90 -2.89 -19.84
C THR A 211 3.89 -4.03 -20.04
N ARG A 212 3.92 -5.05 -19.18
CA ARG A 212 2.98 -6.17 -19.23
C ARG A 212 1.52 -5.72 -19.08
N LEU A 213 1.25 -4.76 -18.19
CA LEU A 213 -0.11 -4.24 -17.97
C LEU A 213 -0.59 -3.37 -19.13
N ILE A 214 0.28 -2.50 -19.65
CA ILE A 214 -0.02 -1.63 -20.80
C ILE A 214 -0.33 -2.48 -22.05
N ASP A 215 0.49 -3.49 -22.33
CA ASP A 215 0.31 -4.38 -23.48
C ASP A 215 -0.98 -5.22 -23.37
N ALA A 216 -1.34 -5.65 -22.16
CA ALA A 216 -2.56 -6.39 -21.91
C ALA A 216 -3.81 -5.54 -22.18
N GLN A 217 -3.81 -4.27 -21.75
CA GLN A 217 -4.92 -3.35 -22.01
C GLN A 217 -5.05 -2.93 -23.48
N ALA A 218 -3.95 -2.85 -24.22
CA ALA A 218 -3.98 -2.52 -25.63
C ALA A 218 -4.61 -3.63 -26.50
N LYS A 219 -4.74 -4.84 -25.96
CA LYS A 219 -5.31 -6.03 -26.64
C LYS A 219 -6.76 -6.32 -26.24
N ALA A 220 -7.30 -5.63 -25.24
CA ALA A 220 -8.67 -5.80 -24.72
C ALA A 220 -9.62 -4.76 -25.29
#